data_b221e3d60755bb933b6ed17b43a7d647
#
_entry.id   b221e3d60755bb933b6ed17b43a7d647
#
_cell.length_a   1.000
_cell.length_b   1.000
_cell.length_c   1.000
_cell.angle_alpha   90.00
_cell.angle_beta   90.00
_cell.angle_gamma   90.00
#
_symmetry.space_group_name_H-M   'P 1'
#
loop_
_entity.id
_entity.type
_entity.pdbx_description
1 polymer ?
#
loop_
_entity_poly.entity_id
_entity_poly.type
_entity_poly.pdbx_seq_one_letter_code
_entity_poly.pdbx_strand_id
1 'polypeptide(L)'
;MSLEQVVVLLVAAAGAGWVDAVVGGGGLLQLPALMVAGIPPVQAMATNKLSSVFGTTTAAITYVRSTKLDRQVAIPAGALAVLSSGLGATAAVAISAEVLRPVVMVVLLGVAAFVTLRPAMGQVPKPHLRTNARVVAAVAVGGVGIAFYDGIMGPGTGTFLIIAFTTILGLDFVNASATAKIINIGTNVGALVVFGLQGHVLWTLGLGMAVCNIAGARLGARMALKRGASFVRVVLLIVVAAMVTRLAWQQFA
;
A
#
# COMPACT_ATOMS: atom_id res chain seq x y z
N MET A 1 24.60 11.63 -2.34
CA MET A 1 23.61 11.55 -3.45
C MET A 1 23.79 12.74 -4.36
N SER A 2 23.78 12.52 -5.69
CA SER A 2 23.78 13.61 -6.65
C SER A 2 22.43 14.35 -6.66
N LEU A 3 22.40 15.60 -7.15
CA LEU A 3 21.16 16.36 -7.31
C LEU A 3 20.15 15.63 -8.23
N GLU A 4 20.65 15.00 -9.28
CA GLU A 4 19.84 14.20 -10.22
C GLU A 4 19.14 13.04 -9.51
N GLN A 5 19.84 12.28 -8.67
CA GLN A 5 19.24 11.21 -7.87
C GLN A 5 18.14 11.73 -6.95
N VAL A 6 18.34 12.87 -6.31
CA VAL A 6 17.31 13.48 -5.45
C VAL A 6 16.07 13.84 -6.26
N VAL A 7 16.24 14.49 -7.42
CA VAL A 7 15.11 14.86 -8.31
C VAL A 7 14.34 13.62 -8.77
N VAL A 8 15.02 12.56 -9.18
CA VAL A 8 14.38 11.29 -9.58
C VAL A 8 13.58 10.69 -8.43
N LEU A 9 14.11 10.70 -7.21
CA LEU A 9 13.40 10.21 -6.03
C LEU A 9 12.17 11.04 -5.67
N LEU A 10 12.23 12.36 -5.84
CA LEU A 10 11.08 13.25 -5.61
C LEU A 10 9.97 13.00 -6.64
N VAL A 11 10.32 12.83 -7.91
CA VAL A 11 9.37 12.48 -8.98
C VAL A 11 8.77 11.08 -8.73
N ALA A 12 9.61 10.10 -8.36
CA ALA A 12 9.16 8.77 -7.99
C ALA A 12 8.19 8.80 -6.80
N ALA A 13 8.45 9.67 -5.81
CA ALA A 13 7.56 9.84 -4.65
C ALA A 13 6.20 10.44 -5.04
N ALA A 14 6.15 11.40 -5.98
CA ALA A 14 4.90 11.93 -6.50
C ALA A 14 4.08 10.86 -7.23
N GLY A 15 4.73 10.10 -8.12
CA GLY A 15 4.11 8.97 -8.82
C GLY A 15 3.64 7.88 -7.85
N ALA A 16 4.45 7.56 -6.84
CA ALA A 16 4.12 6.60 -5.80
C ALA A 16 2.90 7.03 -4.99
N GLY A 17 2.83 8.30 -4.59
CA GLY A 17 1.67 8.86 -3.89
C GLY A 17 0.39 8.76 -4.72
N TRP A 18 0.48 9.02 -6.02
CA TRP A 18 -0.65 8.89 -6.94
C TRP A 18 -1.12 7.44 -7.05
N VAL A 19 -0.20 6.51 -7.33
CA VAL A 19 -0.52 5.07 -7.42
C VAL A 19 -1.05 4.55 -6.08
N ASP A 20 -0.42 4.94 -4.96
CA ASP A 20 -0.88 4.54 -3.64
C ASP A 20 -2.29 5.01 -3.37
N ALA A 21 -2.60 6.27 -3.65
CA ALA A 21 -3.92 6.82 -3.44
C ALA A 21 -5.00 6.09 -4.26
N VAL A 22 -4.71 5.71 -5.50
CA VAL A 22 -5.68 5.05 -6.39
C VAL A 22 -5.86 3.58 -6.02
N VAL A 23 -4.76 2.82 -5.86
CA VAL A 23 -4.80 1.35 -5.75
C VAL A 23 -3.95 0.77 -4.63
N GLY A 24 -3.25 1.60 -3.84
CA GLY A 24 -2.46 1.13 -2.71
C GLY A 24 -1.13 0.48 -3.07
N GLY A 25 -0.54 0.85 -4.20
CA GLY A 25 0.70 0.27 -4.73
C GLY A 25 1.92 1.20 -4.71
N GLY A 26 1.92 2.30 -3.95
CA GLY A 26 2.98 3.32 -3.99
C GLY A 26 4.39 2.80 -3.71
N GLY A 27 4.52 1.90 -2.75
CA GLY A 27 5.81 1.28 -2.40
C GLY A 27 6.49 0.55 -3.55
N LEU A 28 5.73 0.12 -4.56
CA LEU A 28 6.25 -0.56 -5.76
C LEU A 28 7.08 0.34 -6.68
N LEU A 29 6.80 1.62 -6.66
CA LEU A 29 7.59 2.62 -7.39
C LEU A 29 8.69 3.18 -6.50
N GLN A 30 8.36 3.54 -5.26
CA GLN A 30 9.25 4.28 -4.38
C GLN A 30 10.41 3.43 -3.83
N LEU A 31 10.13 2.18 -3.40
CA LEU A 31 11.18 1.31 -2.86
C LEU A 31 12.28 1.00 -3.88
N PRO A 32 11.94 0.56 -5.11
CA PRO A 32 12.98 0.35 -6.10
C PRO A 32 13.75 1.60 -6.50
N ALA A 33 13.09 2.77 -6.55
CA ALA A 33 13.78 4.01 -6.83
C ALA A 33 14.83 4.33 -5.77
N LEU A 34 14.48 4.14 -4.48
CA LEU A 34 15.43 4.29 -3.36
C LEU A 34 16.59 3.29 -3.46
N MET A 35 16.30 2.02 -3.77
CA MET A 35 17.34 0.98 -3.88
C MET A 35 18.27 1.20 -5.07
N VAL A 36 17.75 1.67 -6.22
CA VAL A 36 18.55 2.04 -7.40
C VAL A 36 19.43 3.25 -7.11
N ALA A 37 18.98 4.18 -6.25
CA ALA A 37 19.80 5.29 -5.77
C ALA A 37 20.90 4.87 -4.78
N GLY A 38 21.05 3.56 -4.50
CA GLY A 38 22.10 3.00 -3.64
C GLY A 38 21.72 2.95 -2.15
N ILE A 39 20.47 3.19 -1.79
CA ILE A 39 20.02 3.13 -0.39
C ILE A 39 19.80 1.66 0.01
N PRO A 40 20.39 1.21 1.15
CA PRO A 40 20.21 -0.15 1.65
C PRO A 40 18.72 -0.50 1.84
N PRO A 41 18.30 -1.76 1.62
CA PRO A 41 16.88 -2.15 1.63
C PRO A 41 16.10 -1.74 2.88
N VAL A 42 16.67 -1.93 4.07
CA VAL A 42 16.01 -1.58 5.34
C VAL A 42 15.81 -0.06 5.46
N GLN A 43 16.84 0.74 5.08
CA GLN A 43 16.73 2.21 5.08
C GLN A 43 15.75 2.70 4.00
N ALA A 44 15.70 2.03 2.84
CA ALA A 44 14.73 2.32 1.79
C ALA A 44 13.30 2.06 2.29
N MET A 45 13.05 0.92 2.96
CA MET A 45 11.75 0.61 3.56
C MET A 45 11.38 1.66 4.63
N ALA A 46 12.27 1.99 5.53
CA ALA A 46 12.06 2.96 6.59
C ALA A 46 11.72 4.36 6.04
N THR A 47 12.49 4.82 5.06
CA THR A 47 12.30 6.12 4.41
C THR A 47 11.02 6.18 3.58
N ASN A 48 10.67 5.05 2.90
CA ASN A 48 9.40 4.90 2.21
C ASN A 48 8.22 5.01 3.19
N LYS A 49 8.27 4.38 4.37
CA LYS A 49 7.20 4.48 5.38
C LYS A 49 6.99 5.92 5.84
N LEU A 50 8.07 6.68 6.06
CA LEU A 50 7.99 8.10 6.41
C LEU A 50 7.27 8.90 5.31
N SER A 51 7.68 8.76 4.05
CA SER A 51 7.03 9.44 2.93
C SER A 51 5.57 9.02 2.76
N SER A 52 5.30 7.72 2.85
CA SER A 52 3.97 7.13 2.62
C SER A 52 2.96 7.52 3.69
N VAL A 53 3.33 7.67 4.96
CA VAL A 53 2.37 8.03 6.02
C VAL A 53 1.69 9.37 5.71
N PHE A 54 2.41 10.35 5.17
CA PHE A 54 1.86 11.66 4.81
C PHE A 54 0.95 11.59 3.58
N GLY A 55 1.40 10.90 2.53
CA GLY A 55 0.59 10.72 1.33
C GLY A 55 -0.66 9.91 1.59
N THR A 56 -0.55 8.78 2.29
CA THR A 56 -1.69 7.94 2.65
C THR A 56 -2.70 8.69 3.54
N THR A 57 -2.22 9.50 4.49
CA THR A 57 -3.08 10.36 5.31
C THR A 57 -3.83 11.38 4.45
N THR A 58 -3.14 12.01 3.48
CA THR A 58 -3.75 12.95 2.54
C THR A 58 -4.82 12.27 1.67
N ALA A 59 -4.54 11.07 1.17
CA ALA A 59 -5.52 10.27 0.43
C ALA A 59 -6.71 9.91 1.32
N ALA A 60 -6.47 9.42 2.54
CA ALA A 60 -7.52 9.07 3.50
C ALA A 60 -8.45 10.24 3.80
N ILE A 61 -7.90 11.43 4.09
CA ILE A 61 -8.71 12.65 4.31
C ILE A 61 -9.57 12.96 3.08
N THR A 62 -9.01 12.82 1.88
CA THR A 62 -9.72 13.08 0.63
C THR A 62 -10.89 12.10 0.44
N TYR A 63 -10.65 10.81 0.70
CA TYR A 63 -11.69 9.77 0.61
C TYR A 63 -12.77 9.93 1.67
N VAL A 64 -12.40 10.10 2.94
CA VAL A 64 -13.37 10.20 4.07
C VAL A 64 -14.34 11.38 3.90
N ARG A 65 -13.90 12.45 3.24
CA ARG A 65 -14.76 13.62 2.93
C ARG A 65 -15.75 13.38 1.80
N SER A 66 -15.54 12.36 0.97
CA SER A 66 -16.25 12.20 -0.30
C SER A 66 -16.91 10.84 -0.49
N THR A 67 -16.67 9.86 0.39
CA THR A 67 -17.23 8.52 0.28
C THR A 67 -17.55 7.90 1.65
N LYS A 68 -18.26 6.77 1.63
CA LYS A 68 -18.64 6.06 2.86
C LYS A 68 -17.52 5.12 3.29
N LEU A 69 -16.93 5.43 4.43
CA LEU A 69 -15.95 4.58 5.10
C LEU A 69 -16.66 3.49 5.89
N ASP A 70 -16.24 2.24 5.76
CA ASP A 70 -16.67 1.18 6.68
C ASP A 70 -15.92 1.31 8.01
N ARG A 71 -16.47 2.13 8.92
CA ARG A 71 -15.84 2.45 10.22
C ARG A 71 -15.70 1.23 11.12
N GLN A 72 -16.61 0.25 11.01
CA GLN A 72 -16.58 -0.98 11.83
C GLN A 72 -15.40 -1.88 11.45
N VAL A 73 -14.86 -1.72 10.26
CA VAL A 73 -13.65 -2.41 9.81
C VAL A 73 -12.43 -1.49 9.92
N ALA A 74 -12.53 -0.27 9.41
CA ALA A 74 -11.39 0.64 9.29
C ALA A 74 -10.73 0.97 10.64
N ILE A 75 -11.54 1.26 11.67
CA ILE A 75 -11.00 1.69 12.97
C ILE A 75 -10.32 0.54 13.70
N PRO A 76 -10.97 -0.62 13.96
CA PRO A 76 -10.31 -1.71 14.68
C PRO A 76 -9.15 -2.33 13.87
N ALA A 77 -9.30 -2.49 12.55
CA ALA A 77 -8.21 -3.00 11.73
C ALA A 77 -7.03 -2.01 11.65
N GLY A 78 -7.30 -0.71 11.60
CA GLY A 78 -6.26 0.33 11.63
C GLY A 78 -5.47 0.35 12.94
N ALA A 79 -6.16 0.20 14.08
CA ALA A 79 -5.51 0.11 15.39
C ALA A 79 -4.64 -1.17 15.50
N LEU A 80 -5.17 -2.32 15.10
CA LEU A 80 -4.41 -3.59 15.06
C LEU A 80 -3.23 -3.50 14.09
N ALA A 81 -3.39 -2.80 12.98
CA ALA A 81 -2.35 -2.65 11.97
C ALA A 81 -1.11 -1.92 12.49
N VAL A 82 -1.24 -1.00 13.43
CA VAL A 82 -0.08 -0.34 14.08
C VAL A 82 0.80 -1.39 14.77
N LEU A 83 0.20 -2.28 15.55
CA LEU A 83 0.92 -3.31 16.29
C LEU A 83 1.48 -4.38 15.36
N SER A 84 0.64 -4.89 14.46
CA SER A 84 1.01 -5.98 13.54
C SER A 84 2.11 -5.56 12.58
N SER A 85 2.05 -4.35 12.04
CA SER A 85 3.09 -3.82 11.15
C SER A 85 4.38 -3.49 11.92
N GLY A 86 4.28 -3.04 13.17
CA GLY A 86 5.45 -2.89 14.04
C GLY A 86 6.18 -4.22 14.25
N LEU A 87 5.43 -5.29 14.55
CA LEU A 87 5.98 -6.65 14.66
C LEU A 87 6.57 -7.14 13.32
N GLY A 88 5.91 -6.83 12.20
CA GLY A 88 6.45 -7.12 10.87
C GLY A 88 7.74 -6.39 10.59
N ALA A 89 7.86 -5.12 10.99
CA ALA A 89 9.07 -4.32 10.81
C ALA A 89 10.26 -4.85 11.63
N THR A 90 10.01 -5.36 12.84
CA THR A 90 11.07 -6.05 13.62
C THR A 90 11.53 -7.32 12.93
N ALA A 91 10.61 -8.11 12.35
CA ALA A 91 10.95 -9.31 11.60
C ALA A 91 11.70 -9.00 10.29
N ALA A 92 11.39 -7.87 9.63
CA ALA A 92 12.03 -7.46 8.37
C ALA A 92 13.56 -7.36 8.46
N VAL A 93 14.07 -6.95 9.61
CA VAL A 93 15.52 -6.82 9.85
C VAL A 93 16.19 -8.20 9.95
N ALA A 94 15.45 -9.23 10.33
CA ALA A 94 15.97 -10.59 10.52
C ALA A 94 15.87 -11.49 9.27
N ILE A 95 15.03 -11.12 8.28
CA ILE A 95 14.75 -11.95 7.10
C ILE A 95 15.62 -11.48 5.92
N SER A 96 16.34 -12.40 5.29
CA SER A 96 17.12 -12.09 4.09
C SER A 96 16.22 -11.74 2.89
N ALA A 97 16.67 -10.82 2.06
CA ALA A 97 15.98 -10.43 0.84
C ALA A 97 15.76 -11.60 -0.14
N GLU A 98 16.63 -12.62 -0.08
CA GLU A 98 16.57 -13.83 -0.91
C GLU A 98 15.32 -14.68 -0.62
N VAL A 99 14.90 -14.74 0.65
CA VAL A 99 13.68 -15.46 1.06
C VAL A 99 12.42 -14.63 0.75
N LEU A 100 12.50 -13.32 0.96
CA LEU A 100 11.33 -12.45 0.80
C LEU A 100 10.91 -12.25 -0.66
N ARG A 101 11.89 -12.14 -1.59
CA ARG A 101 11.60 -11.90 -3.02
C ARG A 101 10.68 -12.95 -3.65
N PRO A 102 10.97 -14.27 -3.58
CA PRO A 102 10.10 -15.28 -4.19
C PRO A 102 8.71 -15.34 -3.54
N VAL A 103 8.62 -15.17 -2.22
CA VAL A 103 7.32 -15.15 -1.52
C VAL A 103 6.44 -14.02 -2.03
N VAL A 104 6.99 -12.81 -2.14
CA VAL A 104 6.25 -11.66 -2.69
C VAL A 104 5.85 -11.90 -4.14
N MET A 105 6.73 -12.48 -4.94
CA MET A 105 6.43 -12.77 -6.34
C MET A 105 5.25 -13.74 -6.48
N VAL A 106 5.23 -14.82 -5.71
CA VAL A 106 4.12 -15.79 -5.71
C VAL A 106 2.81 -15.13 -5.27
N VAL A 107 2.85 -14.32 -4.21
CA VAL A 107 1.67 -13.60 -3.72
C VAL A 107 1.14 -12.63 -4.78
N LEU A 108 2.03 -11.85 -5.42
CA LEU A 108 1.65 -10.90 -6.47
C LEU A 108 1.10 -11.57 -7.72
N LEU A 109 1.70 -12.68 -8.16
CA LEU A 109 1.17 -13.50 -9.26
C LEU A 109 -0.22 -14.04 -8.95
N GLY A 110 -0.42 -14.53 -7.72
CA GLY A 110 -1.74 -14.98 -7.25
C GLY A 110 -2.78 -13.85 -7.28
N VAL A 111 -2.41 -12.65 -6.85
CA VAL A 111 -3.27 -11.46 -6.92
C VAL A 111 -3.56 -11.08 -8.37
N ALA A 112 -2.56 -11.05 -9.24
CA ALA A 112 -2.74 -10.75 -10.65
C ALA A 112 -3.73 -11.72 -11.31
N ALA A 113 -3.52 -13.01 -11.12
CA ALA A 113 -4.41 -14.05 -11.62
C ALA A 113 -5.84 -13.89 -11.08
N PHE A 114 -5.99 -13.67 -9.75
CA PHE A 114 -7.30 -13.50 -9.12
C PHE A 114 -8.07 -12.30 -9.68
N VAL A 115 -7.43 -11.12 -9.80
CA VAL A 115 -8.07 -9.91 -10.32
C VAL A 115 -8.43 -10.05 -11.80
N THR A 116 -7.59 -10.70 -12.58
CA THR A 116 -7.83 -10.94 -14.01
C THR A 116 -9.00 -11.90 -14.24
N LEU A 117 -9.07 -12.97 -13.44
CA LEU A 117 -10.13 -14.00 -13.55
C LEU A 117 -11.48 -13.53 -12.96
N ARG A 118 -11.52 -12.43 -12.24
CA ARG A 118 -12.75 -11.89 -11.62
C ARG A 118 -13.11 -10.49 -12.16
N PRO A 119 -13.48 -10.37 -13.45
CA PRO A 119 -13.67 -9.06 -14.11
C PRO A 119 -14.77 -8.18 -13.51
N ALA A 120 -15.80 -8.76 -12.89
CA ALA A 120 -16.90 -8.02 -12.26
C ALA A 120 -16.65 -7.65 -10.80
N MET A 121 -15.49 -8.04 -10.22
CA MET A 121 -15.18 -7.77 -8.83
C MET A 121 -15.02 -6.25 -8.58
N GLY A 122 -15.63 -5.76 -7.51
CA GLY A 122 -15.45 -4.38 -7.03
C GLY A 122 -16.03 -3.29 -7.91
N GLN A 123 -16.73 -3.61 -9.00
CA GLN A 123 -17.43 -2.63 -9.82
C GLN A 123 -18.77 -2.24 -9.20
N VAL A 124 -19.49 -3.22 -8.69
CA VAL A 124 -20.79 -3.03 -8.06
C VAL A 124 -20.73 -3.55 -6.62
N PRO A 125 -21.19 -2.78 -5.62
CA PRO A 125 -21.23 -3.22 -4.24
C PRO A 125 -22.19 -4.39 -4.06
N LYS A 126 -21.83 -5.34 -3.16
CA LYS A 126 -22.62 -6.51 -2.79
C LYS A 126 -22.94 -6.49 -1.29
N PRO A 127 -23.91 -5.65 -0.84
CA PRO A 127 -24.16 -5.43 0.59
C PRO A 127 -24.57 -6.70 1.34
N HIS A 128 -25.18 -7.68 0.67
CA HIS A 128 -25.58 -8.97 1.24
C HIS A 128 -24.40 -9.81 1.73
N LEU A 129 -23.19 -9.52 1.26
CA LEU A 129 -21.97 -10.18 1.75
C LEU A 129 -21.53 -9.69 3.13
N ARG A 130 -21.97 -8.51 3.56
CA ARG A 130 -21.53 -7.87 4.79
C ARG A 130 -22.27 -8.43 6.01
N THR A 131 -21.73 -9.50 6.60
CA THR A 131 -22.17 -10.11 7.86
C THR A 131 -21.18 -9.82 8.99
N ASN A 132 -21.60 -9.97 10.27
CA ASN A 132 -20.72 -9.75 11.40
C ASN A 132 -19.47 -10.68 11.36
N ALA A 133 -19.63 -11.93 10.99
CA ALA A 133 -18.52 -12.86 10.83
C ALA A 133 -17.51 -12.39 9.76
N ARG A 134 -18.01 -11.84 8.63
CA ARG A 134 -17.16 -11.29 7.58
C ARG A 134 -16.49 -9.97 7.97
N VAL A 135 -17.15 -9.16 8.80
CA VAL A 135 -16.52 -7.95 9.39
C VAL A 135 -15.33 -8.36 10.26
N VAL A 136 -15.52 -9.34 11.16
CA VAL A 136 -14.42 -9.88 11.99
C VAL A 136 -13.30 -10.45 11.12
N ALA A 137 -13.65 -11.25 10.10
CA ALA A 137 -12.66 -11.79 9.16
C ALA A 137 -11.88 -10.68 8.41
N ALA A 138 -12.56 -9.62 7.96
CA ALA A 138 -11.93 -8.49 7.30
C ALA A 138 -10.98 -7.72 8.23
N VAL A 139 -11.37 -7.54 9.50
CA VAL A 139 -10.50 -6.92 10.52
C VAL A 139 -9.27 -7.79 10.78
N ALA A 140 -9.43 -9.11 10.94
CA ALA A 140 -8.31 -10.02 11.16
C ALA A 140 -7.37 -10.08 9.94
N VAL A 141 -7.91 -10.25 8.75
CA VAL A 141 -7.10 -10.32 7.51
C VAL A 141 -6.39 -8.99 7.26
N GLY A 142 -7.10 -7.86 7.34
CA GLY A 142 -6.53 -6.54 7.05
C GLY A 142 -5.64 -6.00 8.15
N GLY A 143 -6.11 -6.07 9.40
CA GLY A 143 -5.44 -5.49 10.57
C GLY A 143 -4.31 -6.36 11.14
N VAL A 144 -4.33 -7.67 10.89
CA VAL A 144 -3.27 -8.57 11.37
C VAL A 144 -2.46 -9.12 10.20
N GLY A 145 -3.04 -9.91 9.32
CA GLY A 145 -2.29 -10.63 8.28
C GLY A 145 -1.63 -9.69 7.27
N ILE A 146 -2.42 -8.86 6.57
CA ILE A 146 -1.90 -7.93 5.56
C ILE A 146 -1.05 -6.84 6.23
N ALA A 147 -1.43 -6.40 7.43
CA ALA A 147 -0.66 -5.40 8.16
C ALA A 147 0.72 -5.91 8.60
N PHE A 148 0.83 -7.15 9.04
CA PHE A 148 2.11 -7.79 9.36
C PHE A 148 2.99 -7.90 8.11
N TYR A 149 2.42 -8.35 6.98
CA TYR A 149 3.12 -8.34 5.69
C TYR A 149 3.63 -6.95 5.33
N ASP A 150 2.83 -5.90 5.54
CA ASP A 150 3.22 -4.52 5.25
C ASP A 150 4.40 -4.04 6.10
N GLY A 151 4.50 -4.51 7.33
CA GLY A 151 5.64 -4.27 8.20
C GLY A 151 6.93 -4.92 7.67
N ILE A 152 6.82 -6.14 7.15
CA ILE A 152 7.98 -6.88 6.61
C ILE A 152 8.47 -6.27 5.29
N MET A 153 7.55 -5.90 4.39
CA MET A 153 7.91 -5.52 3.03
C MET A 153 7.16 -4.30 2.47
N GLY A 154 5.85 -4.29 2.57
CA GLY A 154 4.97 -3.19 2.20
C GLY A 154 4.48 -3.08 0.76
N PRO A 155 5.20 -3.50 -0.29
CA PRO A 155 4.72 -3.30 -1.66
C PRO A 155 3.38 -3.99 -1.93
N GLY A 156 2.38 -3.23 -2.42
CA GLY A 156 1.07 -3.77 -2.79
C GLY A 156 0.08 -3.97 -1.64
N THR A 157 0.41 -3.61 -0.41
CA THR A 157 -0.47 -3.74 0.77
C THR A 157 -1.86 -3.17 0.54
N GLY A 158 -1.95 -1.95 0.02
CA GLY A 158 -3.25 -1.34 -0.27
C GLY A 158 -4.03 -2.10 -1.33
N THR A 159 -3.35 -2.65 -2.33
CA THR A 159 -3.96 -3.54 -3.33
C THR A 159 -4.57 -4.78 -2.67
N PHE A 160 -3.83 -5.43 -1.76
CA PHE A 160 -4.32 -6.61 -1.03
C PHE A 160 -5.52 -6.26 -0.15
N LEU A 161 -5.48 -5.12 0.55
CA LEU A 161 -6.61 -4.64 1.36
C LEU A 161 -7.85 -4.36 0.50
N ILE A 162 -7.69 -3.69 -0.65
CA ILE A 162 -8.81 -3.41 -1.57
C ILE A 162 -9.44 -4.72 -2.04
N ILE A 163 -8.63 -5.70 -2.46
CA ILE A 163 -9.10 -7.00 -2.90
C ILE A 163 -9.80 -7.77 -1.77
N ALA A 164 -9.19 -7.78 -0.58
CA ALA A 164 -9.76 -8.43 0.59
C ALA A 164 -11.14 -7.84 0.94
N PHE A 165 -11.27 -6.52 1.01
CA PHE A 165 -12.54 -5.88 1.38
C PHE A 165 -13.61 -5.98 0.29
N THR A 166 -13.20 -5.96 -0.97
CA THR A 166 -14.11 -6.21 -2.09
C THR A 166 -14.64 -7.64 -2.07
N THR A 167 -13.79 -8.61 -1.73
CA THR A 167 -14.14 -10.04 -1.72
C THR A 167 -14.90 -10.44 -0.45
N ILE A 168 -14.41 -10.00 0.71
CA ILE A 168 -14.96 -10.40 2.01
C ILE A 168 -16.25 -9.63 2.32
N LEU A 169 -16.24 -8.32 2.10
CA LEU A 169 -17.33 -7.43 2.49
C LEU A 169 -18.26 -7.04 1.34
N GLY A 170 -17.84 -7.30 0.09
CA GLY A 170 -18.59 -6.88 -1.09
C GLY A 170 -18.55 -5.37 -1.34
N LEU A 171 -17.53 -4.66 -0.85
CA LEU A 171 -17.36 -3.23 -1.13
C LEU A 171 -17.00 -3.03 -2.62
N ASP A 172 -17.44 -1.91 -3.19
CA ASP A 172 -16.87 -1.45 -4.46
C ASP A 172 -15.43 -0.95 -4.27
N PHE A 173 -14.69 -0.80 -5.37
CA PHE A 173 -13.27 -0.43 -5.31
C PHE A 173 -13.00 0.93 -4.64
N VAL A 174 -13.91 1.90 -4.77
CA VAL A 174 -13.73 3.24 -4.17
C VAL A 174 -13.90 3.18 -2.66
N ASN A 175 -14.96 2.52 -2.17
CA ASN A 175 -15.21 2.34 -0.74
C ASN A 175 -14.18 1.41 -0.09
N ALA A 176 -13.74 0.36 -0.80
CA ALA A 176 -12.65 -0.50 -0.38
C ALA A 176 -11.32 0.27 -0.26
N SER A 177 -11.01 1.15 -1.24
CA SER A 177 -9.83 2.03 -1.18
C SER A 177 -9.88 2.98 0.02
N ALA A 178 -11.04 3.61 0.27
CA ALA A 178 -11.21 4.49 1.43
C ALA A 178 -10.94 3.76 2.76
N THR A 179 -11.49 2.55 2.92
CA THR A 179 -11.32 1.71 4.11
C THR A 179 -9.86 1.26 4.25
N ALA A 180 -9.24 0.84 3.15
CA ALA A 180 -7.84 0.41 3.12
C ALA A 180 -6.87 1.52 3.55
N LYS A 181 -7.14 2.80 3.20
CA LYS A 181 -6.25 3.91 3.56
C LYS A 181 -6.12 4.12 5.06
N ILE A 182 -7.17 3.90 5.85
CA ILE A 182 -7.09 4.01 7.31
C ILE A 182 -6.14 2.92 7.87
N ILE A 183 -6.23 1.71 7.35
CA ILE A 183 -5.36 0.61 7.77
C ILE A 183 -3.93 0.86 7.33
N ASN A 184 -3.73 1.36 6.11
CA ASN A 184 -2.40 1.74 5.61
C ASN A 184 -1.75 2.87 6.43
N ILE A 185 -2.51 3.80 6.99
CA ILE A 185 -1.97 4.77 7.96
C ILE A 185 -1.43 4.02 9.17
N GLY A 186 -2.22 3.10 9.73
CA GLY A 186 -1.82 2.27 10.87
C GLY A 186 -0.53 1.49 10.58
N THR A 187 -0.46 0.82 9.44
CA THR A 187 0.73 0.04 9.06
C THR A 187 1.95 0.93 8.86
N ASN A 188 1.82 2.06 8.20
CA ASN A 188 2.93 2.98 7.99
C ASN A 188 3.43 3.57 9.32
N VAL A 189 2.52 3.95 10.23
CA VAL A 189 2.88 4.44 11.56
C VAL A 189 3.59 3.37 12.37
N GLY A 190 3.04 2.15 12.44
CA GLY A 190 3.62 1.06 13.21
C GLY A 190 5.04 0.70 12.77
N ALA A 191 5.24 0.52 11.47
CA ALA A 191 6.57 0.24 10.92
C ALA A 191 7.53 1.44 11.06
N LEU A 192 7.04 2.67 10.85
CA LEU A 192 7.85 3.88 10.99
C LEU A 192 8.37 4.07 12.41
N VAL A 193 7.55 3.79 13.43
CA VAL A 193 7.99 3.86 14.83
C VAL A 193 9.15 2.89 15.08
N VAL A 194 9.02 1.64 14.64
CA VAL A 194 10.06 0.62 14.82
C VAL A 194 11.35 1.00 14.08
N PHE A 195 11.25 1.31 12.78
CA PHE A 195 12.42 1.71 11.98
C PHE A 195 13.04 3.02 12.46
N GLY A 196 12.24 3.96 12.97
CA GLY A 196 12.71 5.21 13.54
C GLY A 196 13.51 5.02 14.82
N LEU A 197 13.02 4.16 15.73
CA LEU A 197 13.74 3.81 16.97
C LEU A 197 15.06 3.06 16.69
N GLN A 198 15.12 2.30 15.59
CA GLN A 198 16.31 1.58 15.14
C GLN A 198 17.29 2.46 14.32
N GLY A 199 16.97 3.73 14.07
CA GLY A 199 17.83 4.66 13.35
C GLY A 199 17.94 4.43 11.83
N HIS A 200 17.00 3.69 11.24
CA HIS A 200 17.03 3.37 9.80
C HIS A 200 16.40 4.44 8.89
N VAL A 201 15.72 5.44 9.45
CA VAL A 201 14.99 6.45 8.67
C VAL A 201 15.93 7.56 8.20
N LEU A 202 15.96 7.82 6.89
CA LEU A 202 16.63 8.97 6.30
C LEU A 202 15.66 10.18 6.34
N TRP A 203 15.63 10.87 7.48
CA TRP A 203 14.60 11.88 7.78
C TRP A 203 14.52 13.00 6.75
N THR A 204 15.63 13.64 6.39
CA THR A 204 15.66 14.75 5.44
C THR A 204 15.13 14.33 4.07
N LEU A 205 15.60 13.19 3.56
CA LEU A 205 15.16 12.65 2.28
C LEU A 205 13.68 12.26 2.34
N GLY A 206 13.28 11.52 3.38
CA GLY A 206 11.91 11.04 3.54
C GLY A 206 10.89 12.17 3.67
N LEU A 207 11.23 13.27 4.36
CA LEU A 207 10.37 14.46 4.45
C LEU A 207 10.27 15.20 3.12
N GLY A 208 11.38 15.34 2.37
CA GLY A 208 11.34 15.88 1.02
C GLY A 208 10.46 15.07 0.09
N MET A 209 10.60 13.73 0.13
CA MET A 209 9.75 12.81 -0.62
C MET A 209 8.29 12.86 -0.16
N ALA A 210 8.01 13.09 1.13
CA ALA A 210 6.65 13.21 1.67
C ALA A 210 5.88 14.37 1.03
N VAL A 211 6.52 15.52 0.80
CA VAL A 211 5.89 16.68 0.14
C VAL A 211 5.39 16.30 -1.27
N CYS A 212 6.24 15.61 -2.05
CA CYS A 212 5.88 15.17 -3.39
C CYS A 212 4.81 14.05 -3.35
N ASN A 213 4.91 13.15 -2.37
CA ASN A 213 3.94 12.07 -2.18
C ASN A 213 2.56 12.62 -1.81
N ILE A 214 2.46 13.65 -0.96
CA ILE A 214 1.22 14.39 -0.66
C ILE A 214 0.57 14.92 -1.94
N ALA A 215 1.34 15.58 -2.80
CA ALA A 215 0.83 16.13 -4.06
C ALA A 215 0.27 15.02 -4.97
N GLY A 216 1.03 13.94 -5.16
CA GLY A 216 0.60 12.78 -5.91
C GLY A 216 -0.64 12.12 -5.32
N ALA A 217 -0.66 11.89 -4.01
CA ALA A 217 -1.76 11.25 -3.29
C ALA A 217 -3.07 12.06 -3.39
N ARG A 218 -2.99 13.39 -3.27
CA ARG A 218 -4.17 14.26 -3.42
C ARG A 218 -4.75 14.17 -4.83
N LEU A 219 -3.89 14.18 -5.84
CA LEU A 219 -4.31 14.05 -7.23
C LEU A 219 -4.92 12.67 -7.50
N GLY A 220 -4.25 11.60 -7.07
CA GLY A 220 -4.70 10.23 -7.26
C GLY A 220 -6.06 9.95 -6.61
N ALA A 221 -6.24 10.37 -5.35
CA ALA A 221 -7.51 10.19 -4.64
C ALA A 221 -8.66 10.94 -5.32
N ARG A 222 -8.43 12.19 -5.77
CA ARG A 222 -9.44 12.96 -6.51
C ARG A 222 -9.81 12.30 -7.84
N MET A 223 -8.82 11.76 -8.56
CA MET A 223 -9.06 11.06 -9.81
C MET A 223 -9.85 9.76 -9.59
N ALA A 224 -9.53 8.99 -8.56
CA ALA A 224 -10.26 7.78 -8.21
C ALA A 224 -11.72 8.09 -7.85
N LEU A 225 -11.96 9.11 -7.03
CA LEU A 225 -13.31 9.55 -6.68
C LEU A 225 -14.11 10.04 -7.90
N LYS A 226 -13.46 10.81 -8.80
CA LYS A 226 -14.14 11.36 -9.99
C LYS A 226 -14.45 10.30 -11.04
N ARG A 227 -13.52 9.34 -11.25
CA ARG A 227 -13.61 8.33 -12.31
C ARG A 227 -14.23 7.01 -11.85
N GLY A 228 -14.35 6.80 -10.52
CA GLY A 228 -15.04 5.66 -9.92
C GLY A 228 -14.31 4.32 -10.01
N ALA A 229 -15.06 3.26 -9.70
CA ALA A 229 -14.53 1.91 -9.51
C ALA A 229 -13.85 1.32 -10.76
N SER A 230 -14.37 1.61 -11.96
CA SER A 230 -13.77 1.10 -13.21
C SER A 230 -12.36 1.66 -13.44
N PHE A 231 -12.14 2.94 -13.14
CA PHE A 231 -10.82 3.55 -13.24
C PHE A 231 -9.84 2.94 -12.22
N VAL A 232 -10.27 2.81 -10.96
CA VAL A 232 -9.44 2.19 -9.90
C VAL A 232 -9.03 0.78 -10.32
N ARG A 233 -9.95 0.01 -10.90
CA ARG A 233 -9.68 -1.33 -11.40
C ARG A 233 -8.64 -1.34 -12.53
N VAL A 234 -8.77 -0.47 -13.53
CA VAL A 234 -7.82 -0.40 -14.66
C VAL A 234 -6.42 -0.07 -14.13
N VAL A 235 -6.29 0.91 -13.26
CA VAL A 235 -5.01 1.26 -12.63
C VAL A 235 -4.45 0.09 -11.82
N LEU A 236 -5.30 -0.62 -11.07
CA LEU A 236 -4.91 -1.81 -10.30
C LEU A 236 -4.33 -2.89 -11.21
N LEU A 237 -4.97 -3.20 -12.33
CA LEU A 237 -4.48 -4.19 -13.30
C LEU A 237 -3.14 -3.78 -13.92
N ILE A 238 -3.00 -2.50 -14.29
CA ILE A 238 -1.74 -1.96 -14.85
C ILE A 238 -0.61 -2.08 -13.82
N VAL A 239 -0.86 -1.68 -12.56
CA VAL A 239 0.14 -1.73 -11.50
C VAL A 239 0.55 -3.18 -11.23
N VAL A 240 -0.42 -4.08 -11.10
CA VAL A 240 -0.15 -5.51 -10.86
C VAL A 240 0.62 -6.13 -12.03
N ALA A 241 0.23 -5.84 -13.29
CA ALA A 241 0.94 -6.32 -14.47
C ALA A 241 2.39 -5.82 -14.52
N ALA A 242 2.60 -4.52 -14.27
CA ALA A 242 3.94 -3.93 -14.23
C ALA A 242 4.82 -4.55 -13.14
N MET A 243 4.22 -4.86 -11.97
CA MET A 243 4.91 -5.55 -10.88
C MET A 243 5.37 -6.94 -11.27
N VAL A 244 4.44 -7.74 -11.82
CA VAL A 244 4.71 -9.12 -12.24
C VAL A 244 5.80 -9.14 -13.30
N THR A 245 5.69 -8.28 -14.31
CA THR A 245 6.70 -8.17 -15.39
C THR A 245 8.07 -7.81 -14.83
N ARG A 246 8.13 -6.84 -13.93
CA ARG A 246 9.40 -6.43 -13.30
C ARG A 246 10.03 -7.53 -12.47
N LEU A 247 9.23 -8.21 -11.64
CA LEU A 247 9.73 -9.31 -10.81
C LEU A 247 10.18 -10.51 -11.65
N ALA A 248 9.44 -10.83 -12.72
CA ALA A 248 9.86 -11.84 -13.68
C ALA A 248 11.19 -11.47 -14.34
N TRP A 249 11.33 -10.22 -14.78
CA TRP A 249 12.60 -9.74 -15.34
C TRP A 249 13.78 -9.90 -14.35
N GLN A 250 13.58 -9.54 -13.08
CA GLN A 250 14.64 -9.67 -12.05
C GLN A 250 15.00 -11.12 -11.72
N GLN A 251 14.11 -12.08 -11.99
CA GLN A 251 14.34 -13.49 -11.74
C GLN A 251 15.08 -14.18 -12.91
N PHE A 252 14.86 -13.72 -14.15
CA PHE A 252 15.32 -14.40 -15.36
C PHE A 252 16.36 -13.61 -16.18
N ALA A 253 16.64 -12.36 -15.81
CA ALA A 253 17.71 -11.53 -16.39
C ALA A 253 18.86 -11.32 -15.42
#